data_ae101a3f9c572d52e6f7e8548e87f40e
#
_entry.id   ae101a3f9c572d52e6f7e8548e87f40e
#
_cell.length_a   1.000
_cell.length_b   1.000
_cell.length_c   1.000
_cell.angle_alpha   90.00
_cell.angle_beta   90.00
_cell.angle_gamma   90.00
#
_symmetry.space_group_name_H-M   'P 1'
#
loop_
_entity.id
_entity.type
_entity.pdbx_description
1 polymer ?
#
loop_
_entity_poly.entity_id
_entity_poly.type
_entity_poly.pdbx_seq_one_letter_code
_entity_poly.pdbx_strand_id
1 'polypeptide(L)'
;LHISYIGYVAQDVKVMGNQPVKVVMAEDTETLDEVVVVGTSMKKSDLTGAVASVSSKVLEEKPVTNVNQALQGRVAGVFISQPTRPTDDASIKIRGINTINGSTDPIYVIDGMVMDNSFSGFNAVNLNDVASIEVLKDASATALYGSRGSNGVVVITTKKGKKGEGKVSYDGWIGFQTYANTPKTMNTRQLFELRKEAYTNGYMQTNPDGDVNAYVNDVIMGSNTAFADYEFDAYDNNKNYDWLDAVSRTGVQHNHVVSLS
;
A
#
# COMPACT_ATOMS: atom_id res chain seq x y z
N LEU A 1 23.23 32.66 32.37
CA LEU A 1 24.22 32.27 31.41
C LEU A 1 23.61 31.19 30.51
N HIS A 2 23.49 31.45 29.23
CA HIS A 2 23.07 30.48 28.25
C HIS A 2 24.28 29.66 27.80
N ILE A 3 24.20 28.34 27.98
CA ILE A 3 25.29 27.42 27.62
C ILE A 3 24.77 26.49 26.57
N SER A 4 25.38 26.50 25.37
CA SER A 4 25.10 25.59 24.29
C SER A 4 26.39 24.94 23.77
N TYR A 5 26.34 23.65 23.50
CA TYR A 5 27.44 22.90 22.90
C TYR A 5 26.90 21.90 21.88
N ILE A 6 27.61 21.70 20.80
CA ILE A 6 27.18 20.81 19.70
C ILE A 6 27.00 19.38 20.25
N GLY A 7 25.80 18.82 20.10
CA GLY A 7 25.46 17.47 20.58
C GLY A 7 24.92 17.41 22.01
N TYR A 8 24.67 18.57 22.63
CA TYR A 8 24.10 18.65 23.98
C TYR A 8 22.91 19.61 24.03
N VAL A 9 21.95 19.30 24.91
CA VAL A 9 20.77 20.18 25.12
C VAL A 9 21.22 21.48 25.77
N ALA A 10 20.86 22.62 25.12
CA ALA A 10 21.18 23.94 25.64
C ALA A 10 20.49 24.19 27.01
N GLN A 11 21.23 24.72 27.98
CA GLN A 11 20.72 25.00 29.33
C GLN A 11 20.95 26.45 29.76
N ASP A 12 19.94 27.01 30.41
CA ASP A 12 20.02 28.32 31.03
C ASP A 12 20.35 28.17 32.53
N VAL A 13 21.54 28.61 32.94
CA VAL A 13 22.02 28.53 34.32
C VAL A 13 22.04 29.91 34.94
N LYS A 14 21.33 30.09 36.06
CA LYS A 14 21.42 31.31 36.87
C LYS A 14 22.71 31.28 37.72
N VAL A 15 23.64 32.19 37.40
CA VAL A 15 24.86 32.35 38.16
C VAL A 15 24.57 33.34 39.30
N MET A 16 24.68 32.92 40.55
CA MET A 16 24.56 33.76 41.70
C MET A 16 25.93 33.81 42.41
N GLY A 17 26.65 34.93 42.31
CA GLY A 17 27.91 35.15 43.00
C GLY A 17 29.17 34.70 42.23
N ASN A 18 30.30 34.69 42.91
CA ASN A 18 31.63 34.47 42.35
C ASN A 18 32.17 33.04 42.56
N GLN A 19 31.29 32.06 42.71
CA GLN A 19 31.68 30.66 42.87
C GLN A 19 31.65 29.89 41.55
N PRO A 20 32.56 28.90 41.38
CA PRO A 20 32.57 28.09 40.14
C PRO A 20 31.29 27.24 40.06
N VAL A 21 30.57 27.38 38.94
CA VAL A 21 29.37 26.63 38.68
C VAL A 21 29.70 25.42 37.78
N LYS A 22 29.47 24.24 38.27
CA LYS A 22 29.61 23.01 37.51
C LYS A 22 28.30 22.73 36.78
N VAL A 23 28.32 22.78 35.45
CA VAL A 23 27.15 22.48 34.63
C VAL A 23 27.36 21.11 33.97
N VAL A 24 26.43 20.19 34.18
CA VAL A 24 26.40 18.88 33.50
C VAL A 24 25.35 18.99 32.40
N MET A 25 25.83 18.98 31.17
CA MET A 25 24.94 19.02 29.98
C MET A 25 24.47 17.60 29.65
N ALA A 26 23.19 17.45 29.35
CA ALA A 26 22.63 16.20 28.81
C ALA A 26 22.89 16.13 27.31
N GLU A 27 23.29 14.94 26.83
CA GLU A 27 23.44 14.71 25.40
C GLU A 27 22.11 14.92 24.68
N ASP A 28 22.16 15.67 23.59
CA ASP A 28 20.99 15.89 22.72
C ASP A 28 20.83 14.70 21.78
N THR A 29 20.01 13.75 22.20
CA THR A 29 19.71 12.55 21.41
C THR A 29 18.73 12.81 20.25
N GLU A 30 18.11 14.02 20.21
CA GLU A 30 17.18 14.35 19.12
C GLU A 30 17.89 14.73 17.81
N THR A 31 19.17 15.14 17.87
CA THR A 31 19.93 15.50 16.66
C THR A 31 20.48 14.28 15.88
N LEU A 32 20.30 13.07 16.38
CA LEU A 32 20.75 11.84 15.71
C LEU A 32 19.71 11.23 14.75
N ASP A 33 18.50 11.79 14.67
CA ASP A 33 17.42 11.24 13.83
C ASP A 33 17.52 11.56 12.31
N GLU A 34 18.56 12.23 11.85
CA GLU A 34 18.74 12.60 10.43
C GLU A 34 19.99 12.03 9.77
N VAL A 35 20.43 10.87 10.14
CA VAL A 35 21.53 10.19 9.43
C VAL A 35 20.96 9.33 8.32
N VAL A 36 21.07 9.82 7.09
CA VAL A 36 20.74 9.06 5.89
C VAL A 36 21.86 8.07 5.59
N VAL A 37 21.55 6.79 5.58
CA VAL A 37 22.54 5.75 5.21
C VAL A 37 22.53 5.55 3.70
N VAL A 38 23.19 6.39 2.97
CA VAL A 38 23.44 6.21 1.53
C VAL A 38 24.85 5.65 1.37
N GLY A 39 25.00 4.32 1.38
CA GLY A 39 26.29 3.63 1.21
C GLY A 39 27.37 3.94 2.25
N THR A 40 27.39 5.14 2.79
CA THR A 40 28.13 5.63 3.95
C THR A 40 27.22 6.52 4.76
N SER A 41 27.34 6.52 6.09
CA SER A 41 26.56 7.37 6.99
C SER A 41 26.84 8.86 6.69
N MET A 42 26.03 9.47 5.84
CA MET A 42 26.09 10.90 5.54
C MET A 42 24.96 11.64 6.25
N LYS A 43 25.21 12.85 6.73
CA LYS A 43 24.15 13.70 7.23
C LYS A 43 23.27 14.12 6.06
N LYS A 44 21.96 14.19 6.27
CA LYS A 44 20.98 14.64 5.26
C LYS A 44 21.32 16.01 4.68
N SER A 45 21.93 16.89 5.49
CA SER A 45 22.43 18.21 5.08
C SER A 45 23.53 18.13 4.02
N ASP A 46 24.27 17.03 3.96
CA ASP A 46 25.42 16.87 3.07
C ASP A 46 25.04 16.22 1.73
N LEU A 47 23.78 15.80 1.61
CA LEU A 47 23.23 15.27 0.37
C LEU A 47 22.72 16.43 -0.50
N THR A 48 23.33 16.63 -1.63
CA THR A 48 22.91 17.64 -2.63
C THR A 48 21.67 17.22 -3.43
N GLY A 49 21.22 15.99 -3.28
CA GLY A 49 20.06 15.42 -3.99
C GLY A 49 18.75 15.50 -3.22
N ALA A 50 17.61 15.47 -3.94
CA ALA A 50 16.29 15.40 -3.32
C ALA A 50 16.05 14.02 -2.71
N VAL A 51 16.24 13.90 -1.40
CA VAL A 51 15.95 12.72 -0.60
C VAL A 51 14.71 12.99 0.23
N ALA A 52 13.74 12.11 0.16
CA ALA A 52 12.59 12.12 1.04
C ALA A 52 12.69 10.96 2.03
N SER A 53 12.60 11.25 3.32
CA SER A 53 12.68 10.25 4.38
C SER A 53 11.35 10.12 5.13
N VAL A 54 11.01 8.88 5.50
CA VAL A 54 9.87 8.54 6.34
C VAL A 54 10.40 7.78 7.54
N SER A 55 10.21 8.35 8.74
CA SER A 55 10.70 7.76 9.99
C SER A 55 9.75 6.67 10.53
N SER A 56 10.24 5.83 11.44
CA SER A 56 9.46 4.78 12.09
C SER A 56 8.23 5.32 12.81
N LYS A 57 8.29 6.49 13.45
CA LYS A 57 7.14 7.11 14.13
C LYS A 57 5.95 7.29 13.18
N VAL A 58 6.23 7.70 11.94
CA VAL A 58 5.21 7.91 10.91
C VAL A 58 4.65 6.58 10.38
N LEU A 59 5.46 5.52 10.41
CA LEU A 59 5.04 4.18 10.01
C LEU A 59 4.12 3.53 11.06
N GLU A 60 4.35 3.82 12.33
CA GLU A 60 3.57 3.30 13.46
C GLU A 60 2.18 3.94 13.60
N GLU A 61 1.94 5.13 13.02
CA GLU A 61 0.65 5.84 13.10
C GLU A 61 -0.52 5.12 12.41
N LYS A 62 -0.24 4.31 11.40
CA LYS A 62 -1.26 3.56 10.66
C LYS A 62 -0.84 2.11 10.51
N PRO A 63 -1.73 1.15 10.77
CA PRO A 63 -1.48 -0.25 10.47
C PRO A 63 -1.39 -0.41 8.96
N VAL A 64 -0.17 -0.45 8.44
CA VAL A 64 0.12 -0.70 7.02
C VAL A 64 0.73 -2.09 6.88
N THR A 65 0.35 -2.79 5.84
CA THR A 65 0.77 -4.19 5.63
C THR A 65 2.06 -4.29 4.81
N ASN A 66 2.39 -3.24 4.04
CA ASN A 66 3.61 -3.23 3.23
C ASN A 66 4.24 -1.84 3.14
N VAL A 67 5.53 -1.80 2.76
CA VAL A 67 6.34 -0.58 2.62
C VAL A 67 5.72 0.40 1.63
N ASN A 68 5.11 -0.09 0.53
CA ASN A 68 4.51 0.76 -0.48
C ASN A 68 3.31 1.53 0.09
N GLN A 69 2.45 0.88 0.87
CA GLN A 69 1.35 1.56 1.56
C GLN A 69 1.86 2.62 2.55
N ALA A 70 2.97 2.33 3.21
CA ALA A 70 3.60 3.27 4.14
C ALA A 70 4.09 4.56 3.46
N LEU A 71 4.53 4.48 2.21
CA LEU A 71 5.01 5.62 1.42
C LEU A 71 3.90 6.40 0.73
N GLN A 72 2.71 5.80 0.58
CA GLN A 72 1.62 6.39 -0.20
C GLN A 72 1.17 7.74 0.36
N GLY A 73 1.21 8.78 -0.49
CA GLY A 73 0.80 10.14 -0.14
C GLY A 73 1.76 10.90 0.77
N ARG A 74 2.89 10.28 1.18
CA ARG A 74 3.86 10.89 2.10
C ARG A 74 5.11 11.40 1.41
N VAL A 75 5.40 10.90 0.23
CA VAL A 75 6.60 11.24 -0.53
C VAL A 75 6.22 11.90 -1.86
N ALA A 76 6.57 13.17 -2.02
CA ALA A 76 6.32 13.90 -3.26
C ALA A 76 7.10 13.28 -4.43
N GLY A 77 6.43 13.15 -5.60
CA GLY A 77 7.02 12.54 -6.81
C GLY A 77 7.09 11.02 -6.79
N VAL A 78 6.45 10.36 -5.82
CA VAL A 78 6.28 8.91 -5.77
C VAL A 78 4.81 8.59 -6.03
N PHE A 79 4.56 7.81 -7.05
CA PHE A 79 3.25 7.30 -7.40
C PHE A 79 3.16 5.82 -7.03
N ILE A 80 2.15 5.48 -6.25
CA ILE A 80 1.91 4.11 -5.79
C ILE A 80 0.53 3.69 -6.27
N SER A 81 0.50 2.65 -7.09
CA SER A 81 -0.73 2.04 -7.56
C SER A 81 -1.06 0.83 -6.68
N GLN A 82 -2.19 0.92 -6.00
CA GLN A 82 -2.71 -0.20 -5.23
C GLN A 82 -3.36 -1.22 -6.18
N PRO A 83 -3.05 -2.49 -6.07
CA PRO A 83 -3.70 -3.50 -6.88
C PRO A 83 -5.16 -3.66 -6.46
N THR A 84 -5.98 -4.08 -7.41
CA THR A 84 -7.39 -4.37 -7.15
C THR A 84 -7.56 -5.68 -6.36
N ARG A 85 -6.60 -6.58 -6.49
CA ARG A 85 -6.61 -7.87 -5.80
C ARG A 85 -5.73 -7.81 -4.55
N PRO A 86 -6.16 -8.35 -3.42
CA PRO A 86 -5.38 -8.36 -2.18
C PRO A 86 -4.05 -9.12 -2.27
N THR A 87 -3.93 -10.03 -3.24
CA THR A 87 -2.74 -10.87 -3.46
C THR A 87 -1.69 -10.24 -4.35
N ASP A 88 -2.04 -9.17 -5.07
CA ASP A 88 -1.12 -8.55 -6.02
C ASP A 88 -0.27 -7.51 -5.29
N ASP A 89 0.96 -7.34 -5.72
CA ASP A 89 1.86 -6.35 -5.16
C ASP A 89 1.55 -4.94 -5.67
N ALA A 90 1.65 -3.95 -4.78
CA ALA A 90 1.53 -2.56 -5.16
C ALA A 90 2.74 -2.13 -6.01
N SER A 91 2.52 -1.51 -7.15
CA SER A 91 3.60 -0.95 -7.96
C SER A 91 3.96 0.47 -7.50
N ILE A 92 5.25 0.76 -7.49
CA ILE A 92 5.79 2.07 -7.15
C ILE A 92 6.53 2.65 -8.35
N LYS A 93 6.28 3.92 -8.64
CA LYS A 93 6.98 4.66 -9.70
C LYS A 93 7.49 5.99 -9.14
N ILE A 94 8.76 6.27 -9.38
CA ILE A 94 9.41 7.49 -8.92
C ILE A 94 9.62 8.41 -10.12
N ARG A 95 9.00 9.61 -10.08
CA ARG A 95 9.05 10.62 -11.16
C ARG A 95 8.51 10.15 -12.52
N GLY A 96 7.70 9.07 -12.53
CA GLY A 96 7.06 8.59 -13.76
C GLY A 96 7.78 7.42 -14.43
N ILE A 97 7.54 7.26 -15.72
CA ILE A 97 8.07 6.17 -16.55
C ILE A 97 9.27 6.70 -17.33
N ASN A 98 10.45 6.14 -17.11
CA ASN A 98 11.71 6.57 -17.73
C ASN A 98 12.20 5.62 -18.84
N THR A 99 11.49 4.53 -19.11
CA THR A 99 11.89 3.51 -20.09
C THR A 99 10.69 3.05 -20.91
N ILE A 100 10.94 2.67 -22.16
CA ILE A 100 9.93 2.14 -23.08
C ILE A 100 9.86 0.60 -22.97
N ASN A 101 10.99 -0.07 -22.84
CA ASN A 101 11.10 -1.53 -22.91
C ASN A 101 11.66 -2.17 -21.63
N GLY A 102 12.05 -1.39 -20.63
CA GLY A 102 12.64 -1.89 -19.37
C GLY A 102 11.65 -1.86 -18.20
N SER A 103 12.04 -2.46 -17.07
CA SER A 103 11.31 -2.29 -15.82
C SER A 103 11.30 -0.81 -15.40
N THR A 104 10.15 -0.35 -14.93
CA THR A 104 9.95 1.00 -14.39
C THR A 104 10.02 1.03 -12.87
N ASP A 105 10.27 -0.13 -12.24
CA ASP A 105 10.32 -0.24 -10.80
C ASP A 105 11.66 0.30 -10.27
N PRO A 106 11.65 1.00 -9.12
CA PRO A 106 12.87 1.40 -8.46
C PRO A 106 13.61 0.18 -7.92
N ILE A 107 14.89 0.32 -7.66
CA ILE A 107 15.63 -0.69 -6.90
C ILE A 107 15.43 -0.48 -5.40
N TYR A 108 15.57 -1.56 -4.67
CA TYR A 108 15.42 -1.59 -3.23
C TYR A 108 16.74 -1.96 -2.58
N VAL A 109 17.07 -1.22 -1.54
CA VAL A 109 18.31 -1.42 -0.78
C VAL A 109 17.93 -1.61 0.67
N ILE A 110 18.22 -2.76 1.25
CA ILE A 110 17.92 -3.07 2.64
C ILE A 110 19.26 -3.18 3.38
N ASP A 111 19.49 -2.32 4.35
CA ASP A 111 20.73 -2.24 5.14
C ASP A 111 22.00 -2.24 4.27
N GLY A 112 21.96 -1.56 3.13
CA GLY A 112 23.07 -1.46 2.18
C GLY A 112 23.14 -2.58 1.13
N MET A 113 22.30 -3.61 1.23
CA MET A 113 22.23 -4.68 0.24
C MET A 113 21.21 -4.37 -0.83
N VAL A 114 21.62 -4.39 -2.10
CA VAL A 114 20.72 -4.22 -3.25
C VAL A 114 19.93 -5.50 -3.46
N MET A 115 18.62 -5.40 -3.36
CA MET A 115 17.72 -6.51 -3.61
C MET A 115 17.39 -6.62 -5.09
N ASP A 116 17.21 -7.84 -5.59
CA ASP A 116 16.79 -8.07 -6.97
C ASP A 116 15.27 -7.84 -7.10
N ASN A 117 14.86 -7.18 -8.21
CA ASN A 117 13.45 -6.85 -8.48
C ASN A 117 12.56 -8.10 -8.69
N SER A 118 13.17 -9.26 -8.99
CA SER A 118 12.45 -10.53 -9.09
C SER A 118 12.02 -11.11 -7.74
N PHE A 119 12.55 -10.53 -6.67
CA PHE A 119 12.19 -10.92 -5.32
C PHE A 119 11.03 -10.01 -4.87
N SER A 120 9.86 -10.58 -4.62
CA SER A 120 8.74 -9.89 -3.91
C SER A 120 9.17 -9.51 -2.48
N GLY A 121 10.41 -9.14 -2.32
CA GLY A 121 11.15 -8.92 -1.09
C GLY A 121 10.61 -7.78 -0.22
N PHE A 122 9.68 -7.00 -0.80
CA PHE A 122 8.92 -6.03 -0.05
C PHE A 122 8.05 -6.63 1.05
N ASN A 123 7.46 -7.79 0.79
CA ASN A 123 6.64 -8.51 1.74
C ASN A 123 7.49 -9.28 2.76
N ALA A 124 8.81 -9.37 2.54
CA ALA A 124 9.72 -10.06 3.45
C ALA A 124 10.27 -9.16 4.58
N VAL A 125 10.12 -7.83 4.45
CA VAL A 125 10.55 -6.89 5.49
C VAL A 125 9.39 -6.58 6.42
N ASN A 126 9.53 -6.96 7.67
CA ASN A 126 8.58 -6.57 8.70
C ASN A 126 8.71 -5.05 8.94
N LEU A 127 7.64 -4.31 8.70
CA LEU A 127 7.61 -2.85 8.88
C LEU A 127 7.95 -2.41 10.31
N ASN A 128 7.67 -3.26 11.30
CA ASN A 128 8.00 -2.98 12.69
C ASN A 128 9.50 -2.97 12.94
N ASP A 129 10.29 -3.64 12.09
CA ASP A 129 11.76 -3.66 12.18
C ASP A 129 12.40 -2.51 11.39
N VAL A 130 11.60 -1.70 10.67
CA VAL A 130 12.09 -0.58 9.88
C VAL A 130 12.32 0.64 10.79
N ALA A 131 13.53 1.19 10.71
CA ALA A 131 13.88 2.44 11.37
C ALA A 131 13.57 3.66 10.49
N SER A 132 13.94 3.60 9.21
CA SER A 132 13.65 4.65 8.23
C SER A 132 13.50 4.08 6.81
N ILE A 133 12.72 4.78 6.00
CA ILE A 133 12.62 4.54 4.56
C ILE A 133 13.00 5.83 3.85
N GLU A 134 13.97 5.74 2.96
CA GLU A 134 14.47 6.87 2.21
C GLU A 134 14.27 6.63 0.72
N VAL A 135 13.78 7.66 0.03
CA VAL A 135 13.55 7.59 -1.41
C VAL A 135 14.48 8.55 -2.12
N LEU A 136 15.47 7.97 -2.82
CA LEU A 136 16.41 8.71 -3.64
C LEU A 136 15.83 8.92 -5.03
N LYS A 137 15.59 10.16 -5.38
CA LYS A 137 14.89 10.54 -6.62
C LYS A 137 15.80 11.12 -7.67
N ASP A 138 16.89 11.75 -7.27
CA ASP A 138 17.79 12.47 -8.17
C ASP A 138 18.97 11.61 -8.61
N ALA A 139 19.46 11.89 -9.82
CA ALA A 139 20.59 11.18 -10.40
C ALA A 139 21.86 11.25 -9.52
N SER A 140 22.10 12.36 -8.84
CA SER A 140 23.22 12.50 -7.92
C SER A 140 23.15 11.54 -6.75
N ALA A 141 21.96 11.35 -6.17
CA ALA A 141 21.73 10.44 -5.05
C ALA A 141 21.72 8.97 -5.50
N THR A 142 21.26 8.69 -6.73
CA THR A 142 21.17 7.33 -7.27
C THR A 142 22.44 6.87 -7.96
N ALA A 143 23.39 7.75 -8.22
CA ALA A 143 24.66 7.45 -8.91
C ALA A 143 25.46 6.31 -8.27
N LEU A 144 25.38 6.16 -6.94
CA LEU A 144 26.03 5.07 -6.19
C LEU A 144 25.53 3.68 -6.61
N TYR A 145 24.33 3.60 -7.19
CA TYR A 145 23.70 2.34 -7.59
C TYR A 145 23.76 2.10 -9.11
N GLY A 146 24.48 2.98 -9.82
CA GLY A 146 24.73 2.87 -11.26
C GLY A 146 23.46 2.98 -12.11
N SER A 147 23.45 2.38 -13.29
CA SER A 147 22.31 2.39 -14.23
C SER A 147 21.03 1.77 -13.66
N ARG A 148 21.16 0.83 -12.75
CA ARG A 148 20.00 0.22 -12.06
C ARG A 148 19.23 1.22 -11.22
N GLY A 149 19.87 2.29 -10.72
CA GLY A 149 19.22 3.35 -9.95
C GLY A 149 18.47 4.39 -10.79
N SER A 150 18.45 4.27 -12.13
CA SER A 150 17.81 5.26 -13.03
C SER A 150 16.33 5.50 -12.74
N ASN A 151 15.61 4.48 -12.27
CA ASN A 151 14.21 4.57 -11.90
C ASN A 151 13.98 5.01 -10.44
N GLY A 152 15.05 5.43 -9.75
CA GLY A 152 15.06 5.76 -8.34
C GLY A 152 15.46 4.58 -7.45
N VAL A 153 15.76 4.90 -6.21
CA VAL A 153 16.20 3.93 -5.19
C VAL A 153 15.39 4.11 -3.92
N VAL A 154 14.88 3.03 -3.38
CA VAL A 154 14.23 2.99 -2.06
C VAL A 154 15.19 2.32 -1.10
N VAL A 155 15.71 3.08 -0.15
CA VAL A 155 16.61 2.60 0.89
C VAL A 155 15.82 2.35 2.16
N ILE A 156 15.92 1.16 2.69
CA ILE A 156 15.28 0.72 3.92
C ILE A 156 16.36 0.43 4.94
N THR A 157 16.30 1.12 6.06
CA THR A 157 17.21 0.89 7.19
C THR A 157 16.44 0.22 8.31
N THR A 158 16.95 -0.89 8.82
CA THR A 158 16.33 -1.61 9.93
C THR A 158 16.77 -1.09 11.29
N LYS A 159 15.94 -1.33 12.31
CA LYS A 159 16.24 -0.99 13.68
C LYS A 159 17.44 -1.84 14.16
N LYS A 160 18.43 -1.19 14.75
CA LYS A 160 19.59 -1.86 15.33
C LYS A 160 19.47 -1.89 16.83
N GLY A 161 19.96 -2.95 17.45
CA GLY A 161 20.05 -3.05 18.91
C GLY A 161 20.87 -1.92 19.51
N LYS A 162 20.42 -1.34 20.61
CA LYS A 162 21.14 -0.31 21.37
C LYS A 162 21.72 -0.94 22.62
N LYS A 163 22.93 -0.50 23.03
CA LYS A 163 23.48 -0.87 24.33
C LYS A 163 22.62 -0.24 25.43
N GLY A 164 22.08 -1.05 26.33
CA GLY A 164 21.23 -0.58 27.44
C GLY A 164 20.59 -1.72 28.20
N GLU A 165 19.58 -1.40 28.97
CA GLU A 165 18.76 -2.40 29.65
C GLU A 165 17.86 -3.10 28.58
N GLY A 166 17.78 -4.42 28.65
CA GLY A 166 16.95 -5.22 27.74
C GLY A 166 15.49 -4.78 27.82
N LYS A 167 14.91 -4.43 26.66
CA LYS A 167 13.51 -4.03 26.54
C LYS A 167 12.74 -5.05 25.73
N VAL A 168 11.60 -5.50 26.27
CA VAL A 168 10.64 -6.34 25.57
C VAL A 168 9.48 -5.45 25.14
N SER A 169 9.15 -5.46 23.87
CA SER A 169 7.93 -4.83 23.35
C SER A 169 7.07 -5.83 22.61
N TYR A 170 5.76 -5.62 22.69
CA TYR A 170 4.76 -6.39 21.97
C TYR A 170 3.84 -5.42 21.24
N ASP A 171 3.73 -5.62 19.93
CA ASP A 171 2.84 -4.88 19.04
C ASP A 171 1.89 -5.86 18.37
N GLY A 172 0.60 -5.55 18.39
CA GLY A 172 -0.39 -6.40 17.75
C GLY A 172 -1.58 -5.61 17.25
N TRP A 173 -2.09 -6.01 16.09
CA TRP A 173 -3.33 -5.47 15.55
C TRP A 173 -4.17 -6.57 14.90
N ILE A 174 -5.49 -6.34 14.88
CA ILE A 174 -6.45 -7.15 14.15
C ILE A 174 -7.24 -6.23 13.23
N GLY A 175 -7.44 -6.65 11.98
CA GLY A 175 -8.17 -5.92 10.97
C GLY A 175 -9.22 -6.80 10.29
N PHE A 176 -10.33 -6.17 9.92
CA PHE A 176 -11.38 -6.78 9.11
C PHE A 176 -11.41 -6.11 7.75
N GLN A 177 -11.34 -6.91 6.70
CA GLN A 177 -11.36 -6.44 5.32
C GLN A 177 -12.63 -6.95 4.65
N THR A 178 -13.42 -6.01 4.14
CA THR A 178 -14.63 -6.31 3.39
C THR A 178 -14.70 -5.43 2.14
N TYR A 179 -15.52 -5.81 1.19
CA TYR A 179 -15.76 -4.97 0.01
C TYR A 179 -16.49 -3.69 0.44
N ALA A 180 -15.94 -2.54 0.09
CA ALA A 180 -16.55 -1.24 0.41
C ALA A 180 -17.81 -0.99 -0.41
N ASN A 181 -17.86 -1.48 -1.64
CA ASN A 181 -19.01 -1.35 -2.52
C ASN A 181 -19.08 -2.58 -3.43
N THR A 182 -20.18 -3.30 -3.35
CA THR A 182 -20.48 -4.42 -4.24
C THR A 182 -21.51 -3.98 -5.28
N PRO A 183 -21.33 -4.32 -6.57
CA PRO A 183 -22.36 -4.05 -7.56
C PRO A 183 -23.63 -4.82 -7.20
N LYS A 184 -24.78 -4.15 -7.30
CA LYS A 184 -26.06 -4.83 -7.14
C LYS A 184 -26.31 -5.69 -8.37
N THR A 185 -26.40 -6.99 -8.18
CA THR A 185 -26.77 -7.95 -9.21
C THR A 185 -28.28 -7.95 -9.44
N MET A 186 -28.70 -8.30 -10.64
CA MET A 186 -30.12 -8.49 -10.93
C MET A 186 -30.63 -9.73 -10.20
N ASN A 187 -31.85 -9.66 -9.69
CA ASN A 187 -32.56 -10.84 -9.21
C ASN A 187 -33.04 -11.69 -10.40
N THR A 188 -33.46 -12.92 -10.13
CA THR A 188 -33.91 -13.88 -11.17
C THR A 188 -35.00 -13.30 -12.05
N ARG A 189 -35.98 -12.62 -11.45
CA ARG A 189 -37.09 -12.00 -12.19
C ARG A 189 -36.61 -10.89 -13.12
N GLN A 190 -35.73 -10.01 -12.64
CA GLN A 190 -35.16 -8.92 -13.45
C GLN A 190 -34.32 -9.46 -14.61
N LEU A 191 -33.52 -10.51 -14.36
CA LEU A 191 -32.72 -11.14 -15.39
C LEU A 191 -33.60 -11.80 -16.47
N PHE A 192 -34.68 -12.49 -16.05
CA PHE A 192 -35.61 -13.13 -16.95
C PHE A 192 -36.31 -12.10 -17.85
N GLU A 193 -36.85 -11.02 -17.26
CA GLU A 193 -37.51 -9.94 -18.02
C GLU A 193 -36.54 -9.24 -18.96
N LEU A 194 -35.31 -8.97 -18.54
CA LEU A 194 -34.27 -8.39 -19.41
C LEU A 194 -33.98 -9.27 -20.62
N ARG A 195 -33.82 -10.58 -20.41
CA ARG A 195 -33.58 -11.53 -21.52
C ARG A 195 -34.79 -11.64 -22.42
N LYS A 196 -36.00 -11.69 -21.88
CA LYS A 196 -37.25 -11.67 -22.63
C LYS A 196 -37.34 -10.43 -23.53
N GLU A 197 -37.07 -9.25 -22.98
CA GLU A 197 -37.02 -7.99 -23.72
C GLU A 197 -35.96 -8.02 -24.83
N ALA A 198 -34.75 -8.53 -24.53
CA ALA A 198 -33.68 -8.62 -25.52
C ALA A 198 -34.06 -9.53 -26.71
N TYR A 199 -34.65 -10.70 -26.45
CA TYR A 199 -35.14 -11.58 -27.53
C TYR A 199 -36.26 -10.95 -28.34
N THR A 200 -37.19 -10.29 -27.65
CA THR A 200 -38.31 -9.57 -28.32
C THR A 200 -37.81 -8.45 -29.21
N ASN A 201 -36.89 -7.63 -28.75
CA ASN A 201 -36.31 -6.55 -29.51
C ASN A 201 -35.47 -7.07 -30.69
N GLY A 202 -34.72 -8.17 -30.49
CA GLY A 202 -34.01 -8.83 -31.58
C GLY A 202 -34.93 -9.35 -32.68
N TYR A 203 -36.07 -9.94 -32.28
CA TYR A 203 -37.10 -10.39 -33.25
C TYR A 203 -37.72 -9.22 -34.04
N MET A 204 -38.11 -8.13 -33.36
CA MET A 204 -38.67 -6.94 -34.03
C MET A 204 -37.67 -6.29 -34.97
N GLN A 205 -36.39 -6.30 -34.68
CA GLN A 205 -35.37 -5.74 -35.56
C GLN A 205 -35.23 -6.52 -36.88
N THR A 206 -35.39 -7.85 -36.82
CA THR A 206 -35.28 -8.74 -37.98
C THR A 206 -36.61 -8.93 -38.71
N ASN A 207 -37.73 -8.75 -38.01
CA ASN A 207 -39.11 -8.95 -38.51
C ASN A 207 -39.99 -7.75 -38.13
N PRO A 208 -39.86 -6.59 -38.84
CA PRO A 208 -40.55 -5.36 -38.46
C PRO A 208 -42.10 -5.50 -38.46
N ASP A 209 -42.63 -6.35 -39.32
CA ASP A 209 -44.08 -6.63 -39.44
C ASP A 209 -44.49 -7.94 -38.76
N GLY A 210 -43.61 -8.55 -37.96
CA GLY A 210 -43.83 -9.84 -37.30
C GLY A 210 -44.80 -9.73 -36.13
N ASP A 211 -45.52 -10.83 -35.84
CA ASP A 211 -46.37 -10.91 -34.66
C ASP A 211 -45.50 -11.18 -33.40
N VAL A 212 -45.28 -10.10 -32.66
CA VAL A 212 -44.49 -10.14 -31.41
C VAL A 212 -45.15 -11.01 -30.34
N ASN A 213 -46.50 -11.00 -30.27
CA ASN A 213 -47.20 -11.80 -29.27
C ASN A 213 -47.09 -13.30 -29.54
N ALA A 214 -47.20 -13.69 -30.81
CA ALA A 214 -46.98 -15.07 -31.23
C ALA A 214 -45.55 -15.52 -30.91
N TYR A 215 -44.54 -14.68 -31.22
CA TYR A 215 -43.14 -14.96 -30.88
C TYR A 215 -42.91 -15.11 -29.37
N VAL A 216 -43.45 -14.20 -28.56
CA VAL A 216 -43.30 -14.27 -27.10
C VAL A 216 -43.95 -15.55 -26.55
N ASN A 217 -45.12 -15.90 -27.02
CA ASN A 217 -45.85 -17.07 -26.54
C ASN A 217 -45.23 -18.41 -27.00
N ASP A 218 -44.65 -18.46 -28.18
CA ASP A 218 -44.10 -19.72 -28.73
C ASP A 218 -42.63 -19.89 -28.37
N VAL A 219 -41.80 -18.87 -28.61
CA VAL A 219 -40.35 -18.95 -28.54
C VAL A 219 -39.82 -18.57 -27.14
N ILE A 220 -40.49 -17.66 -26.43
CA ILE A 220 -40.02 -17.23 -25.10
C ILE A 220 -40.70 -18.03 -24.01
N MET A 221 -42.02 -18.20 -24.05
CA MET A 221 -42.83 -18.83 -23.00
C MET A 221 -43.30 -20.25 -23.34
N GLY A 222 -43.08 -20.70 -24.61
CA GLY A 222 -43.56 -21.96 -25.12
C GLY A 222 -42.53 -23.09 -25.07
N SER A 223 -42.88 -24.21 -25.73
CA SER A 223 -42.04 -25.43 -25.76
C SER A 223 -40.77 -25.31 -26.58
N ASN A 224 -40.64 -24.30 -27.47
CA ASN A 224 -39.43 -23.99 -28.21
C ASN A 224 -38.62 -22.85 -27.57
N THR A 225 -38.69 -22.77 -26.27
CA THR A 225 -38.18 -21.64 -25.52
C THR A 225 -36.66 -21.47 -25.59
N ALA A 226 -36.23 -20.22 -25.61
CA ALA A 226 -34.83 -19.84 -25.39
C ALA A 226 -34.38 -19.94 -23.92
N PHE A 227 -35.28 -20.34 -23.01
CA PHE A 227 -35.05 -20.48 -21.59
C PHE A 227 -35.12 -21.96 -21.19
N ALA A 228 -34.32 -22.34 -20.20
CA ALA A 228 -34.36 -23.68 -19.64
C ALA A 228 -35.46 -23.82 -18.57
N ASP A 229 -35.94 -25.04 -18.34
CA ASP A 229 -37.01 -25.32 -17.38
C ASP A 229 -36.68 -24.83 -15.96
N TYR A 230 -35.41 -24.90 -15.55
CA TYR A 230 -35.00 -24.40 -14.24
C TYR A 230 -35.06 -22.86 -14.15
N GLU A 231 -34.96 -22.13 -15.27
CA GLU A 231 -35.09 -20.67 -15.32
C GLU A 231 -36.56 -20.26 -15.11
N PHE A 232 -37.51 -21.00 -15.70
CA PHE A 232 -38.93 -20.79 -15.45
C PHE A 232 -39.29 -21.12 -14.01
N ASP A 233 -38.83 -22.27 -13.49
CA ASP A 233 -39.03 -22.63 -12.10
C ASP A 233 -38.50 -21.56 -11.12
N ALA A 234 -37.33 -21.01 -11.44
CA ALA A 234 -36.75 -19.94 -10.63
C ALA A 234 -37.53 -18.64 -10.74
N TYR A 235 -38.05 -18.29 -11.94
CA TYR A 235 -38.91 -17.12 -12.15
C TYR A 235 -40.25 -17.24 -11.43
N ASP A 236 -40.97 -18.33 -11.60
CA ASP A 236 -42.28 -18.55 -11.03
C ASP A 236 -42.24 -18.65 -9.50
N ASN A 237 -41.25 -19.32 -8.96
CA ASN A 237 -41.10 -19.52 -7.52
C ASN A 237 -40.24 -18.43 -6.85
N ASN A 238 -39.86 -17.36 -7.59
CA ASN A 238 -39.03 -16.27 -7.10
C ASN A 238 -37.74 -16.75 -6.38
N LYS A 239 -37.12 -17.80 -6.91
CA LYS A 239 -35.88 -18.34 -6.36
C LYS A 239 -34.73 -17.45 -6.77
N ASN A 240 -34.08 -16.84 -5.78
CA ASN A 240 -32.91 -16.00 -5.98
C ASN A 240 -31.70 -16.62 -5.29
N TYR A 241 -30.56 -16.51 -5.93
CA TYR A 241 -29.31 -16.91 -5.35
C TYR A 241 -28.28 -15.79 -5.53
N ASP A 242 -27.74 -15.29 -4.43
CA ASP A 242 -26.70 -14.27 -4.47
C ASP A 242 -25.33 -14.92 -4.60
N TRP A 243 -24.86 -15.04 -5.84
CA TRP A 243 -23.55 -15.59 -6.16
C TRP A 243 -22.42 -14.72 -5.61
N LEU A 244 -22.63 -13.41 -5.51
CA LEU A 244 -21.62 -12.51 -5.01
C LEU A 244 -21.42 -12.71 -3.50
N ASP A 245 -22.49 -12.86 -2.76
CA ASP A 245 -22.43 -13.18 -1.33
C ASP A 245 -21.82 -14.58 -1.10
N ALA A 246 -22.17 -15.56 -1.95
CA ALA A 246 -21.64 -16.91 -1.85
C ALA A 246 -20.13 -17.02 -2.04
N VAL A 247 -19.52 -16.14 -2.85
CA VAL A 247 -18.07 -16.14 -3.14
C VAL A 247 -17.29 -15.08 -2.36
N SER A 248 -18.00 -14.16 -1.69
CA SER A 248 -17.39 -13.11 -0.89
C SER A 248 -17.43 -13.44 0.59
N ARG A 249 -16.42 -13.01 1.30
CA ARG A 249 -16.36 -13.11 2.76
C ARG A 249 -15.56 -11.98 3.35
N THR A 250 -15.85 -11.63 4.57
CA THR A 250 -15.01 -10.73 5.36
C THR A 250 -13.67 -11.41 5.65
N GLY A 251 -12.58 -10.82 5.16
CA GLY A 251 -11.23 -11.25 5.49
C GLY A 251 -10.86 -10.80 6.89
N VAL A 252 -10.21 -11.66 7.66
CA VAL A 252 -9.62 -11.31 8.95
C VAL A 252 -8.11 -11.35 8.81
N GLN A 253 -7.48 -10.25 9.17
CA GLN A 253 -6.02 -10.13 9.22
C GLN A 253 -5.61 -9.83 10.65
N HIS A 254 -4.54 -10.45 11.10
CA HIS A 254 -3.93 -10.14 12.40
C HIS A 254 -2.42 -10.18 12.28
N ASN A 255 -1.77 -9.37 13.09
CA ASN A 255 -0.31 -9.31 13.18
C ASN A 255 0.05 -9.26 14.66
N HIS A 256 1.09 -10.01 15.04
CA HIS A 256 1.63 -10.05 16.39
C HIS A 256 3.15 -10.02 16.29
N VAL A 257 3.77 -9.00 16.85
CA VAL A 257 5.22 -8.81 16.83
C VAL A 257 5.73 -8.70 18.25
N VAL A 258 6.72 -9.52 18.59
CA VAL A 258 7.45 -9.45 19.85
C VAL A 258 8.87 -9.03 19.52
N SER A 259 9.33 -7.92 20.10
CA SER A 259 10.68 -7.40 19.89
C SER A 259 11.46 -7.43 21.20
N LEU A 260 12.71 -7.85 21.11
CA LEU A 260 13.70 -7.89 22.20
C LEU A 260 14.87 -7.00 21.78
N SER A 261 15.18 -5.97 22.54
CA SER A 261 16.29 -5.05 22.23
C SER A 261 17.13 -4.76 23.48
#